data_958403811a5ca0fe9cbea60355eab26c
#
_entry.id   958403811a5ca0fe9cbea60355eab26c
#
_cell.length_a   1.000
_cell.length_b   1.000
_cell.length_c   1.000
_cell.angle_alpha   90.00
_cell.angle_beta   90.00
_cell.angle_gamma   90.00
#
_symmetry.space_group_name_H-M   'P 1'
#
loop_
_entity.id
_entity.type
_entity.pdbx_description
1 polymer ?
#
loop_
_entity_poly.entity_id
_entity_poly.type
_entity_poly.pdbx_seq_one_letter_code
_entity_poly.pdbx_strand_id
1 'polypeptide(L)'
;MALVRHHHGFKRYAFSVCYDGLKCLGFSFQGAHENCITANGTDLRAVHSVEGKIRAALSALVDGYGRRKNSPWKSNECMDGSNFENFQVSSRTDRSVHALKNTFHLDIRMKDIQLSWEPQKLVRGLNFHLIRNARDETAKILQDCHGALPANLMRSPENDVRIIACKPAPLELLPNKHYNDGPPSSRSQPSHIAWNARFTATSRTYVYRILVHRLPIPQAHNDDADNSSHTSSQMEEYGFPFEAGRSWRIHCQNNFDLQAMTEAANKLTGTHDFTSFRGKGCYRSNPVTSIESIGIQATPFLSSFAFLRNEHDHNNHNNSNNNAEIITVAIKGNAFLYRQVRNLVGCLAHVGQGKTKPGEVESILLARDRSKAPQMAPAHGLYLVDVEHGDFNI
;
A
#
# COMPACT_ATOMS: atom_id res chain seq x y z
N MET A 1 9.02 19.57 29.99
CA MET A 1 8.93 19.01 28.60
C MET A 1 10.34 18.88 28.04
N ALA A 2 10.78 17.66 27.72
CA ALA A 2 12.06 17.46 27.04
C ALA A 2 11.85 17.74 25.54
N LEU A 3 12.53 18.77 25.04
CA LEU A 3 12.51 19.10 23.61
C LEU A 3 13.53 18.24 22.86
N VAL A 4 13.17 17.74 21.69
CA VAL A 4 14.09 17.07 20.77
C VAL A 4 15.13 18.09 20.32
N ARG A 5 16.39 17.92 20.72
CA ARG A 5 17.48 18.70 20.13
C ARG A 5 17.62 18.27 18.67
N HIS A 6 17.46 19.21 17.74
CA HIS A 6 17.83 18.98 16.35
C HIS A 6 19.28 18.50 16.28
N HIS A 7 19.50 17.33 15.71
CA HIS A 7 20.86 16.79 15.53
C HIS A 7 21.58 17.74 14.55
N HIS A 8 22.61 18.45 15.06
CA HIS A 8 23.54 19.30 14.31
C HIS A 8 23.15 19.66 12.85
N GLY A 9 22.25 20.64 12.66
CA GLY A 9 21.92 21.16 11.34
C GLY A 9 20.84 20.41 10.55
N PHE A 10 20.16 19.40 11.13
CA PHE A 10 19.05 18.69 10.51
C PHE A 10 17.71 19.04 11.18
N LYS A 11 16.64 19.04 10.36
CA LYS A 11 15.27 19.21 10.82
C LYS A 11 14.41 18.06 10.29
N ARG A 12 13.60 17.47 11.18
CA ARG A 12 12.68 16.37 10.80
C ARG A 12 11.43 16.92 10.15
N TYR A 13 11.08 16.29 9.02
CA TYR A 13 9.85 16.53 8.29
C TYR A 13 9.06 15.24 8.17
N ALA A 14 7.76 15.34 8.42
CA ALA A 14 6.78 14.29 8.21
C ALA A 14 6.09 14.51 6.87
N PHE A 15 5.91 13.44 6.12
CA PHE A 15 5.32 13.46 4.78
C PHE A 15 4.17 12.48 4.67
N SER A 16 3.20 12.83 3.84
CA SER A 16 2.16 11.94 3.38
C SER A 16 2.35 11.65 1.89
N VAL A 17 2.21 10.39 1.49
CA VAL A 17 2.49 9.90 0.13
C VAL A 17 1.41 8.94 -0.34
N CYS A 18 0.97 9.09 -1.60
CA CYS A 18 0.17 8.08 -2.30
C CYS A 18 0.97 7.45 -3.44
N TYR A 19 0.63 6.20 -3.79
CA TYR A 19 1.28 5.50 -4.90
C TYR A 19 0.42 4.38 -5.48
N ASP A 20 0.57 4.18 -6.79
CA ASP A 20 0.11 2.99 -7.50
C ASP A 20 1.17 1.89 -7.31
N GLY A 21 0.81 0.85 -6.56
CA GLY A 21 1.73 -0.23 -6.21
C GLY A 21 2.08 -1.15 -7.37
N LEU A 22 1.29 -1.18 -8.46
CA LEU A 22 1.51 -2.10 -9.58
C LEU A 22 2.89 -1.95 -10.21
N LYS A 23 3.36 -0.70 -10.30
CA LYS A 23 4.65 -0.36 -10.87
C LYS A 23 5.78 -0.26 -9.85
N CYS A 24 5.49 -0.55 -8.57
CA CYS A 24 6.44 -0.49 -7.48
C CYS A 24 6.78 -1.89 -6.96
N LEU A 25 8.05 -2.13 -6.67
CA LEU A 25 8.54 -3.36 -6.04
C LEU A 25 8.33 -3.36 -4.51
N GLY A 26 7.29 -2.69 -4.03
CA GLY A 26 6.98 -2.43 -2.65
C GLY A 26 7.43 -1.04 -2.18
N PHE A 27 7.15 -0.72 -0.91
CA PHE A 27 7.55 0.58 -0.37
C PHE A 27 9.06 0.67 -0.19
N SER A 28 9.65 -0.25 0.58
CA SER A 28 11.08 -0.31 0.84
C SER A 28 11.66 -1.59 0.30
N PHE A 29 12.87 -1.52 -0.17
CA PHE A 29 13.64 -2.69 -0.54
C PHE A 29 13.97 -3.54 0.71
N GLN A 30 13.72 -4.84 0.62
CA GLN A 30 14.05 -5.81 1.68
C GLN A 30 14.92 -6.92 1.11
N GLY A 31 16.22 -6.86 1.38
CA GLY A 31 17.19 -7.93 1.13
C GLY A 31 17.89 -7.87 -0.22
N ALA A 32 19.19 -8.19 -0.20
CA ALA A 32 20.01 -8.40 -1.39
C ALA A 32 19.66 -9.76 -2.04
N HIS A 33 19.25 -9.75 -3.29
CA HIS A 33 19.25 -10.92 -4.15
C HIS A 33 20.16 -10.60 -5.32
N GLU A 34 21.16 -11.40 -5.54
CA GLU A 34 22.23 -11.21 -6.53
C GLU A 34 21.72 -11.02 -7.98
N ASN A 35 20.51 -11.51 -8.28
CA ASN A 35 19.93 -11.46 -9.62
C ASN A 35 19.23 -10.13 -9.99
N CYS A 36 19.33 -9.09 -9.17
CA CYS A 36 18.72 -7.78 -9.43
C CYS A 36 19.73 -6.64 -9.51
N ILE A 37 21.03 -6.98 -9.53
CA ILE A 37 22.10 -6.00 -9.70
C ILE A 37 22.42 -5.93 -11.20
N THR A 38 22.38 -4.71 -11.77
CA THR A 38 22.82 -4.48 -13.14
C THR A 38 24.33 -4.69 -13.27
N ALA A 39 24.82 -4.88 -14.50
CA ALA A 39 26.27 -4.94 -14.79
C ALA A 39 27.05 -3.73 -14.23
N ASN A 40 26.37 -2.59 -14.01
CA ASN A 40 26.93 -1.37 -13.44
C ASN A 40 26.77 -1.28 -11.91
N GLY A 41 26.38 -2.35 -11.21
CA GLY A 41 26.23 -2.38 -9.75
C GLY A 41 24.95 -1.71 -9.21
N THR A 42 24.00 -1.30 -10.05
CA THR A 42 22.75 -0.66 -9.60
C THR A 42 21.72 -1.73 -9.22
N ASP A 43 21.24 -1.71 -7.97
CA ASP A 43 20.11 -2.56 -7.56
C ASP A 43 18.80 -2.00 -8.11
N LEU A 44 18.27 -2.66 -9.15
CA LEU A 44 17.02 -2.25 -9.80
C LEU A 44 15.84 -2.21 -8.84
N ARG A 45 15.85 -3.00 -7.78
CA ARG A 45 14.77 -2.99 -6.79
C ARG A 45 14.80 -1.76 -5.89
N ALA A 46 16.00 -1.30 -5.54
CA ALA A 46 16.15 -0.06 -4.79
C ALA A 46 15.58 1.11 -5.58
N VAL A 47 15.84 1.17 -6.90
CA VAL A 47 15.37 2.23 -7.80
C VAL A 47 13.86 2.15 -8.02
N HIS A 48 13.30 0.95 -8.21
CA HIS A 48 11.87 0.77 -8.50
C HIS A 48 10.99 0.66 -7.24
N SER A 49 11.53 0.77 -6.03
CA SER A 49 10.74 0.90 -4.81
C SER A 49 10.21 2.33 -4.64
N VAL A 50 9.11 2.48 -3.89
CA VAL A 50 8.57 3.83 -3.56
C VAL A 50 9.64 4.67 -2.85
N GLU A 51 10.34 4.08 -1.86
CA GLU A 51 11.44 4.72 -1.15
C GLU A 51 12.56 5.14 -2.10
N GLY A 52 12.97 4.28 -3.03
CA GLY A 52 14.03 4.57 -4.00
C GLY A 52 13.66 5.76 -4.90
N LYS A 53 12.42 5.79 -5.41
CA LYS A 53 11.92 6.92 -6.21
C LYS A 53 11.91 8.24 -5.41
N ILE A 54 11.49 8.20 -4.15
CA ILE A 54 11.51 9.39 -3.27
C ILE A 54 12.95 9.84 -2.99
N ARG A 55 13.87 8.91 -2.69
CA ARG A 55 15.28 9.25 -2.44
C ARG A 55 15.94 9.87 -3.66
N ALA A 56 15.69 9.35 -4.85
CA ALA A 56 16.19 9.93 -6.10
C ALA A 56 15.65 11.36 -6.34
N ALA A 57 14.37 11.59 -6.06
CA ALA A 57 13.77 12.92 -6.16
C ALA A 57 14.34 13.91 -5.12
N LEU A 58 14.58 13.42 -3.90
CA LEU A 58 15.22 14.22 -2.82
C LEU A 58 16.64 14.62 -3.21
N SER A 59 17.47 13.69 -3.65
CA SER A 59 18.84 13.98 -4.11
C SER A 59 18.83 15.03 -5.22
N ALA A 60 17.96 14.87 -6.22
CA ALA A 60 17.82 15.85 -7.30
C ALA A 60 17.39 17.24 -6.81
N LEU A 61 16.50 17.31 -5.81
CA LEU A 61 16.02 18.56 -5.24
C LEU A 61 17.11 19.26 -4.41
N VAL A 62 17.77 18.52 -3.53
CA VAL A 62 18.72 19.08 -2.55
C VAL A 62 20.06 19.36 -3.21
N ASP A 63 20.59 18.41 -4.00
CA ASP A 63 21.87 18.55 -4.71
C ASP A 63 21.77 19.55 -5.88
N GLY A 64 20.65 19.56 -6.58
CA GLY A 64 20.35 20.55 -7.64
C GLY A 64 20.32 21.99 -7.13
N TYR A 65 19.94 22.18 -5.86
CA TYR A 65 19.97 23.49 -5.21
C TYR A 65 21.42 23.96 -4.94
N GLY A 66 22.34 23.04 -4.64
CA GLY A 66 23.76 23.34 -4.40
C GLY A 66 24.54 23.73 -5.68
N ARG A 67 24.06 23.33 -6.86
CA ARG A 67 24.71 23.62 -8.16
C ARG A 67 24.39 24.99 -8.75
N ARG A 68 23.50 25.79 -8.15
CA ARG A 68 23.21 27.14 -8.63
C ARG A 68 24.38 28.07 -8.26
N LYS A 69 24.83 28.92 -9.22
CA LYS A 69 25.98 29.83 -9.09
C LYS A 69 26.00 30.71 -7.82
N ASN A 70 24.85 30.95 -7.19
CA ASN A 70 24.69 31.76 -5.99
C ASN A 70 24.15 30.94 -4.80
N SER A 71 24.32 29.61 -4.80
CA SER A 71 23.93 28.78 -3.66
C SER A 71 24.90 29.04 -2.49
N PRO A 72 24.41 29.19 -1.27
CA PRO A 72 25.26 29.22 -0.08
C PRO A 72 25.97 27.89 0.20
N TRP A 73 25.62 26.84 -0.55
CA TRP A 73 26.25 25.54 -0.47
C TRP A 73 27.48 25.48 -1.38
N LYS A 74 28.67 25.45 -0.80
CA LYS A 74 29.89 25.21 -1.55
C LYS A 74 29.92 23.73 -1.98
N SER A 75 30.16 23.50 -3.27
CA SER A 75 30.14 22.17 -3.92
C SER A 75 31.12 21.15 -3.31
N ASN A 76 32.04 21.55 -2.47
CA ASN A 76 33.10 20.71 -1.89
C ASN A 76 32.78 20.16 -0.49
N GLU A 77 31.68 20.59 0.16
CA GLU A 77 31.31 20.12 1.50
C GLU A 77 30.31 18.94 1.49
N CYS A 78 29.88 18.46 0.33
CA CYS A 78 28.88 17.41 0.17
C CYS A 78 29.44 16.08 -0.34
N MET A 79 30.70 15.78 -0.12
CA MET A 79 31.30 14.55 -0.67
C MET A 79 31.08 13.30 0.20
N ASP A 80 30.56 13.41 1.41
CA ASP A 80 30.51 12.29 2.37
C ASP A 80 29.17 12.04 3.04
N GLY A 81 28.19 12.83 2.78
CA GLY A 81 26.97 12.69 3.57
C GLY A 81 25.72 13.12 2.86
N SER A 82 24.74 12.32 2.98
CA SER A 82 23.38 12.60 2.56
C SER A 82 22.91 13.93 3.13
N ASN A 83 22.41 14.83 2.26
CA ASN A 83 21.69 16.04 2.70
C ASN A 83 20.37 15.68 3.40
N PHE A 84 20.09 14.40 3.57
CA PHE A 84 18.96 13.85 4.33
C PHE A 84 19.32 12.51 4.93
N GLU A 85 18.75 12.20 6.10
CA GLU A 85 18.97 10.96 6.85
C GLU A 85 17.69 10.49 7.54
N ASN A 86 17.77 9.37 8.28
CA ASN A 86 16.69 8.83 9.11
C ASN A 86 15.35 8.62 8.37
N PHE A 87 15.40 8.16 7.12
CA PHE A 87 14.18 7.84 6.37
C PHE A 87 13.45 6.65 7.01
N GLN A 88 12.23 6.88 7.50
CA GLN A 88 11.39 5.83 8.10
C GLN A 88 9.94 5.97 7.66
N VAL A 89 9.32 4.84 7.34
CA VAL A 89 7.93 4.74 6.90
C VAL A 89 7.06 4.08 7.96
N SER A 90 5.81 4.50 8.06
CA SER A 90 4.83 3.95 9.01
C SER A 90 4.43 2.53 8.67
N SER A 91 4.25 2.23 7.40
CA SER A 91 3.87 0.90 6.95
C SER A 91 4.63 0.52 5.68
N ARG A 92 5.37 -0.58 5.75
CA ARG A 92 5.96 -1.19 4.57
C ARG A 92 4.87 -1.97 3.84
N THR A 93 4.63 -1.64 2.59
CA THR A 93 3.72 -2.37 1.72
C THR A 93 4.48 -3.34 0.84
N ASP A 94 3.88 -4.49 0.55
CA ASP A 94 4.42 -5.49 -0.38
C ASP A 94 4.43 -4.96 -1.83
N ARG A 95 5.14 -5.67 -2.72
CA ARG A 95 5.04 -5.45 -4.16
C ARG A 95 3.58 -5.50 -4.60
N SER A 96 3.18 -4.59 -5.47
CA SER A 96 1.83 -4.44 -6.04
C SER A 96 0.73 -4.05 -5.04
N VAL A 97 1.07 -3.66 -3.81
CA VAL A 97 0.13 -3.08 -2.84
C VAL A 97 0.11 -1.57 -3.03
N HIS A 98 -1.09 -1.00 -3.15
CA HIS A 98 -1.31 0.43 -3.32
C HIS A 98 -1.34 1.18 -1.98
N ALA A 99 -1.18 2.50 -2.03
CA ALA A 99 -1.51 3.36 -0.91
C ALA A 99 -2.19 4.65 -1.40
N LEU A 100 -3.30 4.99 -0.74
CA LEU A 100 -3.94 6.30 -0.88
C LEU A 100 -3.27 7.31 0.05
N LYS A 101 -2.87 6.87 1.25
CA LYS A 101 -2.12 7.67 2.20
C LYS A 101 -1.22 6.77 3.05
N ASN A 102 0.08 6.83 2.80
CA ASN A 102 1.10 6.32 3.72
C ASN A 102 1.88 7.49 4.27
N THR A 103 2.51 7.33 5.42
CA THR A 103 3.30 8.40 6.03
C THR A 103 4.76 7.95 6.21
N PHE A 104 5.67 8.89 6.03
CA PHE A 104 7.09 8.68 6.32
C PHE A 104 7.70 9.96 6.91
N HIS A 105 8.86 9.83 7.52
CA HIS A 105 9.66 10.98 7.89
C HIS A 105 11.09 10.83 7.41
N LEU A 106 11.76 11.94 7.34
CA LEU A 106 13.19 12.02 7.15
C LEU A 106 13.70 13.34 7.76
N ASP A 107 14.98 13.35 8.06
CA ASP A 107 15.69 14.52 8.56
C ASP A 107 16.42 15.18 7.40
N ILE A 108 16.13 16.45 7.11
CA ILE A 108 16.74 17.19 6.00
C ILE A 108 17.72 18.22 6.59
N ARG A 109 18.93 18.30 6.02
CA ARG A 109 19.92 19.31 6.39
C ARG A 109 19.35 20.70 6.16
N MET A 110 19.43 21.55 7.17
CA MET A 110 19.03 22.95 7.08
C MET A 110 20.04 23.73 6.26
N LYS A 111 19.57 24.71 5.47
CA LYS A 111 20.44 25.59 4.65
C LYS A 111 21.27 26.52 5.52
N ASP A 112 20.73 26.91 6.66
CA ASP A 112 21.32 27.71 7.70
C ASP A 112 20.58 27.39 9.01
N ILE A 113 21.16 27.71 10.17
CA ILE A 113 20.55 27.47 11.48
C ILE A 113 19.15 28.09 11.60
N GLN A 114 18.87 29.14 10.84
CA GLN A 114 17.60 29.86 10.83
C GLN A 114 16.69 29.53 9.61
N LEU A 115 17.21 28.94 8.54
CA LEU A 115 16.50 28.71 7.27
C LEU A 115 16.07 27.26 7.08
N SER A 116 14.96 26.88 7.73
CA SER A 116 14.33 25.60 7.46
C SER A 116 13.68 25.56 6.07
N TRP A 117 13.57 24.37 5.48
CA TRP A 117 12.82 24.18 4.25
C TRP A 117 11.34 24.47 4.47
N GLU A 118 10.74 25.24 3.56
CA GLU A 118 9.31 25.46 3.56
C GLU A 118 8.59 24.17 3.09
N PRO A 119 7.64 23.61 3.87
CA PRO A 119 7.00 22.35 3.55
C PRO A 119 6.34 22.31 2.17
N GLN A 120 5.68 23.38 1.75
CA GLN A 120 5.03 23.45 0.44
C GLN A 120 6.06 23.42 -0.72
N LYS A 121 7.22 24.02 -0.54
CA LYS A 121 8.31 23.96 -1.53
C LYS A 121 8.91 22.57 -1.61
N LEU A 122 9.01 21.84 -0.49
CA LEU A 122 9.42 20.43 -0.47
C LEU A 122 8.43 19.58 -1.27
N VAL A 123 7.12 19.72 -1.02
CA VAL A 123 6.09 18.96 -1.75
C VAL A 123 6.16 19.23 -3.26
N ARG A 124 6.22 20.51 -3.66
CA ARG A 124 6.28 20.89 -5.08
C ARG A 124 7.56 20.39 -5.75
N GLY A 125 8.70 20.57 -5.08
CA GLY A 125 10.01 20.16 -5.61
C GLY A 125 10.12 18.65 -5.75
N LEU A 126 9.68 17.88 -4.74
CA LEU A 126 9.68 16.44 -4.79
C LEU A 126 8.77 15.91 -5.92
N ASN A 127 7.54 16.43 -6.03
CA ASN A 127 6.63 16.00 -7.09
C ASN A 127 7.16 16.37 -8.49
N PHE A 128 7.81 17.53 -8.64
CA PHE A 128 8.46 17.90 -9.89
C PHE A 128 9.53 16.86 -10.30
N HIS A 129 10.41 16.47 -9.37
CA HIS A 129 11.46 15.50 -9.66
C HIS A 129 10.93 14.08 -9.82
N LEU A 130 9.89 13.66 -9.09
CA LEU A 130 9.22 12.38 -9.28
C LEU A 130 8.66 12.26 -10.70
N ILE A 131 7.97 13.29 -11.20
CA ILE A 131 7.43 13.33 -12.56
C ILE A 131 8.58 13.31 -13.59
N ARG A 132 9.62 14.12 -13.39
CA ARG A 132 10.76 14.18 -14.29
C ARG A 132 11.47 12.84 -14.41
N ASN A 133 11.76 12.21 -13.27
CA ASN A 133 12.45 10.90 -13.24
C ASN A 133 11.61 9.83 -13.94
N ALA A 134 10.29 9.82 -13.75
CA ALA A 134 9.40 8.90 -14.45
C ALA A 134 9.39 9.11 -15.97
N ARG A 135 9.48 10.36 -16.44
CA ARG A 135 9.62 10.70 -17.87
C ARG A 135 10.92 10.20 -18.45
N ASP A 136 12.03 10.44 -17.75
CA ASP A 136 13.36 10.04 -18.19
C ASP A 136 13.49 8.50 -18.26
N GLU A 137 12.88 7.79 -17.30
CA GLU A 137 12.80 6.32 -17.30
C GLU A 137 11.96 5.80 -18.48
N THR A 138 10.79 6.38 -18.71
CA THR A 138 9.95 6.03 -19.86
C THR A 138 10.66 6.27 -21.19
N ALA A 139 11.35 7.41 -21.34
CA ALA A 139 12.10 7.73 -22.56
C ALA A 139 13.21 6.72 -22.84
N LYS A 140 13.93 6.23 -21.81
CA LYS A 140 14.95 5.18 -21.94
C LYS A 140 14.37 3.87 -22.42
N ILE A 141 13.26 3.42 -21.79
CA ILE A 141 12.56 2.17 -22.19
C ILE A 141 12.14 2.26 -23.67
N LEU A 142 11.68 3.42 -24.11
CA LEU A 142 11.27 3.66 -25.51
C LEU A 142 12.42 3.60 -26.50
N GLN A 143 13.59 4.14 -26.13
CA GLN A 143 14.81 4.06 -26.94
C GLN A 143 15.28 2.61 -27.09
N ASP A 144 15.21 1.81 -26.03
CA ASP A 144 15.61 0.41 -26.01
C ASP A 144 14.67 -0.50 -26.84
N CYS A 145 13.41 -0.10 -27.01
CA CYS A 145 12.39 -0.88 -27.73
C CYS A 145 12.36 -0.66 -29.26
N HIS A 146 13.24 0.13 -29.83
CA HIS A 146 13.35 0.42 -31.30
C HIS A 146 12.03 0.83 -31.99
N GLY A 147 10.99 1.20 -31.26
CA GLY A 147 9.68 1.57 -31.75
C GLY A 147 9.29 2.97 -31.31
N ALA A 148 8.96 3.83 -32.29
CA ALA A 148 8.37 5.12 -31.99
C ALA A 148 6.97 4.93 -31.40
N LEU A 149 6.84 5.05 -30.06
CA LEU A 149 5.52 5.21 -29.48
C LEU A 149 4.92 6.58 -29.89
N PRO A 150 3.60 6.63 -30.14
CA PRO A 150 2.96 7.88 -30.46
C PRO A 150 3.21 8.96 -29.41
N ALA A 151 3.49 10.20 -29.86
CA ALA A 151 3.84 11.32 -28.99
C ALA A 151 2.77 11.65 -27.91
N ASN A 152 1.53 11.19 -28.08
CA ASN A 152 0.45 11.31 -27.10
C ASN A 152 0.64 10.37 -25.89
N LEU A 153 1.30 9.23 -26.04
CA LEU A 153 1.66 8.35 -24.91
C LEU A 153 2.81 8.94 -24.09
N MET A 154 3.65 9.78 -24.68
CA MET A 154 4.70 10.51 -23.97
C MET A 154 4.17 11.68 -23.12
N ARG A 155 2.94 12.16 -23.36
CA ARG A 155 2.38 13.35 -22.70
C ARG A 155 1.85 13.13 -21.30
N SER A 156 1.61 11.90 -20.88
CA SER A 156 1.20 11.57 -19.51
C SER A 156 2.18 10.59 -18.90
N PRO A 157 3.30 11.08 -18.34
CA PRO A 157 4.11 10.22 -17.51
C PRO A 157 3.26 9.81 -16.32
N GLU A 158 2.94 8.55 -16.25
CA GLU A 158 2.24 8.01 -15.10
C GLU A 158 3.12 8.18 -13.87
N ASN A 159 2.78 9.18 -13.06
CA ASN A 159 3.42 9.40 -11.78
C ASN A 159 2.86 8.40 -10.78
N ASP A 160 3.58 7.30 -10.60
CA ASP A 160 3.17 6.22 -9.69
C ASP A 160 3.28 6.62 -8.23
N VAL A 161 4.06 7.66 -7.91
CA VAL A 161 4.33 8.10 -6.54
C VAL A 161 4.14 9.61 -6.44
N ARG A 162 3.31 10.05 -5.49
CA ARG A 162 3.03 11.47 -5.28
C ARG A 162 3.09 11.83 -3.80
N ILE A 163 3.85 12.86 -3.46
CA ILE A 163 3.82 13.47 -2.14
C ILE A 163 2.56 14.33 -2.02
N ILE A 164 1.74 14.03 -1.02
CA ILE A 164 0.45 14.71 -0.79
C ILE A 164 0.65 15.93 0.11
N ALA A 165 1.37 15.73 1.20
CA ALA A 165 1.57 16.76 2.22
C ALA A 165 2.95 16.62 2.86
N CYS A 166 3.39 17.73 3.47
CA CYS A 166 4.58 17.79 4.31
C CYS A 166 4.33 18.74 5.47
N LYS A 167 4.78 18.38 6.67
CA LYS A 167 4.80 19.24 7.87
C LYS A 167 6.11 19.05 8.63
N PRO A 168 6.60 20.06 9.36
CA PRO A 168 7.62 19.82 10.36
C PRO A 168 7.11 18.81 11.39
N ALA A 169 7.93 17.85 11.77
CA ALA A 169 7.54 16.91 12.82
C ALA A 169 7.46 17.61 14.18
N PRO A 170 6.59 17.15 15.09
CA PRO A 170 6.52 17.67 16.44
C PRO A 170 7.87 17.58 17.15
N LEU A 171 8.21 18.61 17.93
CA LEU A 171 9.45 18.68 18.73
C LEU A 171 9.29 17.99 20.09
N GLU A 172 8.06 17.66 20.46
CA GLU A 172 7.77 16.98 21.73
C GLU A 172 8.13 15.52 21.65
N LEU A 173 8.64 15.00 22.76
CA LEU A 173 8.86 13.57 22.91
C LEU A 173 7.51 12.90 23.16
N LEU A 174 7.20 11.90 22.36
CA LEU A 174 5.96 11.11 22.43
C LEU A 174 6.21 9.77 23.09
N PRO A 175 5.19 9.17 23.77
CA PRO A 175 5.31 7.84 24.32
C PRO A 175 5.70 6.81 23.26
N ASN A 176 6.70 5.99 23.57
CA ASN A 176 7.09 4.89 22.70
C ASN A 176 6.15 3.70 22.93
N LYS A 177 5.19 3.50 22.04
CA LYS A 177 4.21 2.41 22.14
C LYS A 177 4.82 1.01 22.07
N HIS A 178 6.04 0.90 21.54
CA HIS A 178 6.77 -0.37 21.44
C HIS A 178 7.76 -0.59 22.61
N TYR A 179 7.74 0.29 23.60
CA TYR A 179 8.61 0.17 24.78
C TYR A 179 8.41 -1.15 25.54
N ASN A 180 7.19 -1.69 25.54
CA ASN A 180 6.81 -2.91 26.22
C ASN A 180 6.77 -4.16 25.33
N ASP A 181 7.06 -4.07 24.04
CA ASP A 181 6.91 -5.18 23.08
C ASP A 181 8.06 -6.21 23.13
N GLY A 182 9.09 -6.00 23.94
CA GLY A 182 10.25 -6.90 24.09
C GLY A 182 10.39 -7.51 25.48
N PRO A 183 11.19 -8.59 25.64
CA PRO A 183 11.50 -9.14 26.94
C PRO A 183 12.20 -8.09 27.83
N PRO A 184 12.09 -8.16 29.17
CA PRO A 184 12.65 -7.18 30.09
C PRO A 184 14.15 -6.89 29.89
N SER A 185 14.89 -7.87 29.41
CA SER A 185 16.33 -7.77 29.11
C SER A 185 16.67 -6.95 27.85
N SER A 186 15.70 -6.68 26.97
CA SER A 186 15.89 -5.92 25.73
C SER A 186 15.35 -4.49 25.79
N ARG A 187 15.00 -3.99 26.97
CA ARG A 187 14.46 -2.62 27.19
C ARG A 187 15.55 -1.53 27.08
N SER A 188 16.34 -1.57 26.02
CA SER A 188 17.32 -0.51 25.72
C SER A 188 16.70 0.72 25.03
N GLN A 189 15.41 0.67 24.66
CA GLN A 189 14.74 1.77 24.00
C GLN A 189 14.14 2.76 25.02
N PRO A 190 14.23 4.08 24.77
CA PRO A 190 13.65 5.07 25.67
C PRO A 190 12.13 4.96 25.70
N SER A 191 11.52 5.24 26.87
CA SER A 191 10.07 5.29 27.04
C SER A 191 9.37 6.40 26.23
N HIS A 192 10.13 7.44 25.89
CA HIS A 192 9.67 8.55 25.04
C HIS A 192 10.64 8.74 23.89
N ILE A 193 10.09 8.93 22.70
CA ILE A 193 10.85 9.11 21.46
C ILE A 193 10.42 10.38 20.72
N ALA A 194 11.32 10.94 19.95
CA ALA A 194 10.97 11.94 18.95
C ALA A 194 9.90 11.37 18.00
N TRP A 195 9.02 12.24 17.51
CA TRP A 195 8.02 11.81 16.54
C TRP A 195 8.65 10.96 15.43
N ASN A 196 8.08 9.81 15.20
CA ASN A 196 8.61 8.82 14.29
C ASN A 196 7.45 8.17 13.52
N ALA A 197 7.47 8.24 12.20
CA ALA A 197 6.39 7.73 11.36
C ALA A 197 6.03 6.27 11.66
N ARG A 198 7.02 5.43 12.00
CA ARG A 198 6.80 4.02 12.30
C ARG A 198 6.27 3.78 13.71
N PHE A 199 6.91 4.39 14.71
CA PHE A 199 6.70 4.04 16.11
C PHE A 199 5.62 4.87 16.80
N THR A 200 5.30 6.06 16.28
CA THR A 200 4.23 6.91 16.82
C THR A 200 2.89 6.73 16.09
N ALA A 201 2.85 5.94 15.03
CA ALA A 201 1.59 5.62 14.35
C ALA A 201 0.65 4.84 15.28
N THR A 202 -0.58 5.34 15.43
CA THR A 202 -1.60 4.80 16.36
C THR A 202 -2.46 3.73 15.70
N SER A 203 -2.83 3.95 14.44
CA SER A 203 -3.59 2.98 13.67
C SER A 203 -3.23 2.99 12.17
N ARG A 204 -3.64 1.95 11.48
CA ARG A 204 -3.56 1.81 10.01
C ARG A 204 -4.90 1.28 9.54
N THR A 205 -5.42 1.90 8.47
CA THR A 205 -6.62 1.43 7.78
C THR A 205 -6.26 0.92 6.41
N TYR A 206 -6.64 -0.33 6.16
CA TYR A 206 -6.51 -0.97 4.87
C TYR A 206 -7.87 -1.21 4.27
N VAL A 207 -7.95 -1.11 2.95
CA VAL A 207 -9.11 -1.52 2.17
C VAL A 207 -8.66 -2.57 1.16
N TYR A 208 -9.42 -3.64 1.06
CA TYR A 208 -9.22 -4.66 0.04
C TYR A 208 -10.43 -4.71 -0.89
N ARG A 209 -10.19 -4.75 -2.20
CA ARG A 209 -11.23 -4.77 -3.24
C ARG A 209 -11.29 -6.16 -3.88
N ILE A 210 -12.47 -6.75 -3.89
CA ILE A 210 -12.77 -8.02 -4.56
C ILE A 210 -13.84 -7.75 -5.60
N LEU A 211 -13.56 -8.05 -6.87
CA LEU A 211 -14.54 -8.03 -7.94
C LEU A 211 -15.11 -9.44 -8.08
N VAL A 212 -16.36 -9.60 -7.68
CA VAL A 212 -17.09 -10.86 -7.80
C VAL A 212 -17.89 -10.86 -9.09
N HIS A 213 -17.63 -11.83 -9.94
CA HIS A 213 -18.42 -12.15 -11.13
C HIS A 213 -19.32 -13.35 -10.86
N ARG A 214 -20.62 -13.16 -11.05
CA ARG A 214 -21.58 -14.25 -11.05
C ARG A 214 -21.67 -14.82 -12.45
N LEU A 215 -21.21 -16.05 -12.62
CA LEU A 215 -21.38 -16.75 -13.89
C LEU A 215 -22.84 -17.18 -14.03
N PRO A 216 -23.48 -17.02 -15.18
CA PRO A 216 -24.79 -17.60 -15.41
C PRO A 216 -24.69 -19.12 -15.24
N ILE A 217 -25.62 -19.70 -14.48
CA ILE A 217 -25.76 -21.17 -14.38
C ILE A 217 -26.12 -21.63 -15.80
N PRO A 218 -25.34 -22.53 -16.43
CA PRO A 218 -25.73 -23.10 -17.70
C PRO A 218 -27.11 -23.73 -17.54
N GLN A 219 -28.12 -23.15 -18.17
CA GLN A 219 -29.40 -23.86 -18.30
C GLN A 219 -29.11 -25.12 -19.14
N ALA A 220 -29.38 -26.27 -18.58
CA ALA A 220 -29.33 -27.53 -19.33
C ALA A 220 -30.41 -27.46 -20.41
N HIS A 221 -30.08 -26.90 -21.56
CA HIS A 221 -30.85 -27.12 -22.77
C HIS A 221 -30.54 -28.57 -23.20
N ASN A 222 -31.53 -29.42 -22.99
CA ASN A 222 -31.64 -30.66 -23.73
C ASN A 222 -31.94 -30.24 -25.16
N ASP A 223 -30.92 -30.07 -25.99
CA ASP A 223 -31.07 -30.25 -27.45
C ASP A 223 -29.71 -30.15 -28.12
N ASP A 224 -29.39 -31.25 -28.76
CA ASP A 224 -28.50 -31.46 -29.91
C ASP A 224 -27.02 -31.07 -29.85
N ALA A 225 -26.26 -32.13 -29.90
CA ALA A 225 -24.85 -32.16 -30.21
C ALA A 225 -24.52 -31.35 -31.47
N ASP A 226 -23.92 -30.19 -31.31
CA ASP A 226 -22.98 -29.74 -32.30
C ASP A 226 -21.78 -29.07 -31.65
N ASN A 227 -20.66 -29.44 -32.15
CA ASN A 227 -19.31 -29.38 -31.65
C ASN A 227 -18.79 -27.93 -31.67
N SER A 228 -18.92 -27.18 -30.55
CA SER A 228 -18.07 -26.00 -30.34
C SER A 228 -17.67 -25.96 -28.85
N SER A 229 -16.55 -26.63 -28.55
CA SER A 229 -15.85 -26.56 -27.29
C SER A 229 -15.24 -25.13 -27.08
N HIS A 230 -16.09 -24.13 -26.91
CA HIS A 230 -15.68 -22.85 -26.34
C HIS A 230 -15.77 -22.94 -24.82
N THR A 231 -14.78 -23.61 -24.28
CA THR A 231 -14.56 -23.89 -22.88
C THR A 231 -14.48 -22.57 -22.08
N SER A 232 -14.89 -22.66 -20.82
CA SER A 232 -14.81 -21.67 -19.74
C SER A 232 -13.51 -20.86 -19.66
N SER A 233 -12.45 -21.28 -20.33
CA SER A 233 -11.16 -20.57 -20.41
C SER A 233 -11.21 -19.26 -21.21
N GLN A 234 -12.15 -19.09 -22.14
CA GLN A 234 -12.26 -17.84 -22.92
C GLN A 234 -13.01 -16.73 -22.18
N MET A 235 -13.87 -17.05 -21.19
CA MET A 235 -14.52 -16.02 -20.37
C MET A 235 -13.58 -15.36 -19.33
N GLU A 236 -12.43 -15.92 -19.04
CA GLU A 236 -11.43 -15.34 -18.16
C GLU A 236 -10.76 -14.08 -18.78
N GLU A 237 -10.81 -13.93 -20.08
CA GLU A 237 -10.12 -12.88 -20.83
C GLU A 237 -10.90 -11.55 -20.89
N TYR A 238 -12.23 -11.56 -20.70
CA TYR A 238 -13.09 -10.37 -20.79
C TYR A 238 -13.41 -9.73 -19.42
N GLY A 239 -12.41 -9.58 -18.55
CA GLY A 239 -12.60 -8.82 -17.31
C GLY A 239 -12.64 -7.32 -17.58
N PHE A 240 -13.33 -6.57 -16.70
CA PHE A 240 -13.37 -5.11 -16.75
C PHE A 240 -11.96 -4.51 -16.74
N PRO A 241 -11.49 -3.87 -17.83
CA PRO A 241 -10.10 -3.41 -17.94
C PRO A 241 -9.73 -2.39 -16.86
N PHE A 242 -10.70 -1.59 -16.37
CA PHE A 242 -10.49 -0.59 -15.32
C PHE A 242 -10.18 -1.20 -13.94
N GLU A 243 -10.54 -2.46 -13.70
CA GLU A 243 -10.23 -3.18 -12.46
C GLU A 243 -9.00 -4.08 -12.58
N ALA A 244 -8.38 -4.13 -13.76
CA ALA A 244 -7.16 -4.89 -13.97
C ALA A 244 -6.05 -4.40 -13.03
N GLY A 245 -5.55 -5.31 -12.16
CA GLY A 245 -4.54 -4.96 -11.16
C GLY A 245 -5.02 -4.03 -10.03
N ARG A 246 -6.34 -3.83 -9.87
CA ARG A 246 -6.93 -2.94 -8.84
C ARG A 246 -7.89 -3.65 -7.91
N SER A 247 -8.33 -4.86 -8.28
CA SER A 247 -9.19 -5.72 -7.48
C SER A 247 -8.83 -7.18 -7.71
N TRP A 248 -9.13 -8.02 -6.73
CA TRP A 248 -9.04 -9.46 -6.86
C TRP A 248 -10.30 -9.99 -7.55
N ARG A 249 -10.17 -10.62 -8.71
CA ARG A 249 -11.30 -11.21 -9.42
C ARG A 249 -11.63 -12.58 -8.87
N ILE A 250 -12.90 -12.79 -8.55
CA ILE A 250 -13.45 -14.07 -8.12
C ILE A 250 -14.65 -14.38 -9.00
N HIS A 251 -14.65 -15.57 -9.60
CA HIS A 251 -15.78 -16.12 -10.34
C HIS A 251 -16.55 -17.06 -9.43
N CYS A 252 -17.84 -16.80 -9.23
CA CYS A 252 -18.73 -17.62 -8.42
C CYS A 252 -19.88 -18.15 -9.27
N GLN A 253 -20.12 -19.46 -9.19
CA GLN A 253 -21.34 -20.09 -9.72
C GLN A 253 -22.53 -19.88 -8.78
N ASN A 254 -22.26 -19.81 -7.47
CA ASN A 254 -23.25 -19.57 -6.43
C ASN A 254 -23.15 -18.13 -5.91
N ASN A 255 -24.15 -17.70 -5.15
CA ASN A 255 -24.11 -16.41 -4.48
C ASN A 255 -22.92 -16.33 -3.53
N PHE A 256 -22.20 -15.21 -3.59
CA PHE A 256 -21.16 -14.89 -2.63
C PHE A 256 -21.82 -14.43 -1.31
N ASP A 257 -21.60 -15.17 -0.22
CA ASP A 257 -22.31 -14.97 1.04
C ASP A 257 -21.63 -13.88 1.90
N LEU A 258 -22.14 -12.67 1.81
CA LEU A 258 -21.66 -11.52 2.58
C LEU A 258 -22.01 -11.62 4.06
N GLN A 259 -23.13 -12.25 4.41
CA GLN A 259 -23.54 -12.40 5.81
C GLN A 259 -22.59 -13.36 6.52
N ALA A 260 -22.31 -14.52 5.93
CA ALA A 260 -21.32 -15.46 6.44
C ALA A 260 -19.94 -14.83 6.58
N MET A 261 -19.53 -14.03 5.56
CA MET A 261 -18.28 -13.31 5.58
C MET A 261 -18.18 -12.27 6.72
N THR A 262 -19.29 -11.56 7.01
CA THR A 262 -19.38 -10.58 8.10
C THR A 262 -19.36 -11.29 9.48
N GLU A 263 -20.04 -12.41 9.61
CA GLU A 263 -19.99 -13.22 10.83
C GLU A 263 -18.56 -13.70 11.12
N ALA A 264 -17.86 -14.18 10.10
CA ALA A 264 -16.45 -14.58 10.22
C ALA A 264 -15.54 -13.40 10.60
N ALA A 265 -15.77 -12.20 10.04
CA ALA A 265 -15.01 -11.00 10.33
C ALA A 265 -15.13 -10.58 11.81
N ASN A 266 -16.32 -10.72 12.40
CA ASN A 266 -16.54 -10.43 13.83
C ASN A 266 -15.67 -11.30 14.75
N LYS A 267 -15.38 -12.54 14.36
CA LYS A 267 -14.49 -13.45 15.13
C LYS A 267 -13.02 -13.06 15.07
N LEU A 268 -12.62 -12.26 14.08
CA LEU A 268 -11.26 -11.76 13.89
C LEU A 268 -11.03 -10.38 14.48
N THR A 269 -12.11 -9.71 14.90
CA THR A 269 -12.05 -8.39 15.54
C THR A 269 -11.62 -8.55 17.00
N GLY A 270 -10.81 -7.62 17.50
CA GLY A 270 -10.27 -7.66 18.86
C GLY A 270 -8.76 -7.94 18.88
N THR A 271 -8.26 -8.27 20.07
CA THR A 271 -6.85 -8.56 20.30
C THR A 271 -6.62 -10.06 20.36
N HIS A 272 -5.88 -10.59 19.39
CA HIS A 272 -5.65 -12.03 19.24
C HIS A 272 -4.18 -12.32 18.88
N ASP A 273 -3.79 -13.57 19.07
CA ASP A 273 -2.58 -14.14 18.49
C ASP A 273 -2.87 -14.51 17.02
N PHE A 274 -2.35 -13.69 16.07
CA PHE A 274 -2.55 -13.88 14.65
C PHE A 274 -1.48 -14.74 13.97
N THR A 275 -0.89 -15.70 14.68
CA THR A 275 0.14 -16.60 14.11
C THR A 275 -0.39 -17.32 12.85
N SER A 276 -1.66 -17.77 12.83
CA SER A 276 -2.28 -18.41 11.66
C SER A 276 -2.42 -17.47 10.45
N PHE A 277 -2.39 -16.17 10.66
CA PHE A 277 -2.56 -15.17 9.60
C PHE A 277 -1.31 -14.37 9.28
N ARG A 278 -0.15 -14.69 9.86
CA ARG A 278 1.11 -14.04 9.51
C ARG A 278 1.82 -14.72 8.33
N GLY A 279 2.51 -13.92 7.50
CA GLY A 279 3.32 -14.44 6.39
C GLY A 279 4.59 -15.13 6.88
N LYS A 280 5.05 -16.15 6.12
CA LYS A 280 6.35 -16.80 6.34
C LYS A 280 7.47 -15.75 6.29
N GLY A 281 8.41 -15.80 7.22
CA GLY A 281 9.50 -14.82 7.33
C GLY A 281 9.13 -13.53 8.05
N CYS A 282 8.04 -13.50 8.81
CA CYS A 282 7.71 -12.36 9.67
C CYS A 282 8.73 -12.22 10.79
N TYR A 283 9.43 -11.08 10.83
CA TYR A 283 10.48 -10.81 11.85
C TYR A 283 9.93 -10.41 13.22
N ARG A 284 8.64 -10.10 13.32
CA ARG A 284 8.03 -9.71 14.59
C ARG A 284 7.93 -10.93 15.51
N SER A 285 8.54 -10.88 16.70
CA SER A 285 8.52 -11.97 17.68
C SER A 285 7.13 -12.16 18.29
N ASN A 286 6.48 -11.06 18.70
CA ASN A 286 5.13 -11.10 19.28
C ASN A 286 4.06 -11.08 18.16
N PRO A 287 3.29 -12.18 17.98
CA PRO A 287 2.23 -12.25 16.96
C PRO A 287 0.91 -11.62 17.39
N VAL A 288 0.81 -11.13 18.62
CA VAL A 288 -0.41 -10.52 19.14
C VAL A 288 -0.56 -9.13 18.57
N THR A 289 -1.70 -8.88 17.92
CA THR A 289 -2.11 -7.56 17.38
C THR A 289 -3.57 -7.31 17.67
N SER A 290 -4.01 -6.03 17.57
CA SER A 290 -5.39 -5.65 17.78
C SER A 290 -5.99 -5.13 16.47
N ILE A 291 -7.09 -5.76 16.06
CA ILE A 291 -7.95 -5.30 14.97
C ILE A 291 -9.13 -4.55 15.60
N GLU A 292 -9.22 -3.26 15.28
CA GLU A 292 -10.25 -2.38 15.81
C GLU A 292 -11.60 -2.65 15.15
N SER A 293 -11.60 -2.81 13.83
CA SER A 293 -12.81 -3.08 13.06
C SER A 293 -12.51 -3.78 11.74
N ILE A 294 -13.49 -4.57 11.27
CA ILE A 294 -13.54 -5.13 9.92
C ILE A 294 -14.94 -4.81 9.35
N GLY A 295 -15.00 -3.91 8.38
CA GLY A 295 -16.22 -3.57 7.66
C GLY A 295 -16.26 -4.23 6.29
N ILE A 296 -17.41 -4.78 5.90
CA ILE A 296 -17.62 -5.43 4.60
C ILE A 296 -18.81 -4.81 3.92
N GLN A 297 -18.63 -4.38 2.68
CA GLN A 297 -19.68 -3.75 1.89
C GLN A 297 -19.62 -4.26 0.45
N ALA A 298 -20.78 -4.56 -0.13
CA ALA A 298 -20.91 -4.82 -1.56
C ALA A 298 -21.51 -3.60 -2.27
N THR A 299 -21.01 -3.34 -3.47
CA THR A 299 -21.51 -2.29 -4.34
C THR A 299 -21.61 -2.85 -5.75
N PRO A 300 -22.75 -2.70 -6.46
CA PRO A 300 -22.85 -3.10 -7.85
C PRO A 300 -21.71 -2.45 -8.66
N PHE A 301 -21.07 -3.20 -9.55
CA PHE A 301 -19.87 -2.71 -10.25
C PHE A 301 -20.13 -1.39 -11.00
N LEU A 302 -21.22 -1.28 -11.75
CA LEU A 302 -21.56 -0.05 -12.50
C LEU A 302 -21.88 1.12 -11.58
N SER A 303 -22.42 0.87 -10.38
CA SER A 303 -22.70 1.95 -9.40
C SER A 303 -21.44 2.56 -8.80
N SER A 304 -20.27 1.90 -8.93
CA SER A 304 -19.00 2.48 -8.51
C SER A 304 -18.54 3.64 -9.41
N PHE A 305 -19.13 3.79 -10.58
CA PHE A 305 -18.94 4.92 -11.49
C PHE A 305 -20.09 5.90 -11.32
N ALA A 306 -19.96 6.87 -10.42
CA ALA A 306 -21.02 7.82 -10.05
C ALA A 306 -21.61 8.59 -11.23
N PHE A 307 -20.84 8.81 -12.30
CA PHE A 307 -21.28 9.49 -13.52
C PHE A 307 -22.23 8.67 -14.41
N LEU A 308 -22.38 7.35 -14.14
CA LEU A 308 -23.33 6.49 -14.84
C LEU A 308 -24.70 6.41 -14.15
N ARG A 309 -24.88 7.09 -13.01
CA ARG A 309 -26.19 7.19 -12.35
C ARG A 309 -27.06 8.20 -13.12
N ASN A 310 -27.97 7.70 -13.94
CA ASN A 310 -29.06 8.52 -14.47
C ASN A 310 -30.04 8.82 -13.35
N GLU A 311 -30.32 10.10 -13.07
CA GLU A 311 -31.28 10.56 -12.05
C GLU A 311 -32.72 10.06 -12.31
N HIS A 312 -32.98 9.43 -13.46
CA HIS A 312 -34.30 8.93 -13.85
C HIS A 312 -34.55 7.45 -13.57
N ASP A 313 -33.58 6.69 -13.03
CA ASP A 313 -33.72 5.24 -12.82
C ASP A 313 -34.27 4.86 -11.43
N HIS A 314 -35.20 5.64 -10.89
CA HIS A 314 -35.85 5.31 -9.62
C HIS A 314 -36.75 4.06 -9.65
N ASN A 315 -37.04 3.47 -10.82
CA ASN A 315 -38.03 2.40 -10.96
C ASN A 315 -37.53 1.09 -11.56
N ASN A 316 -36.23 0.91 -11.80
CA ASN A 316 -35.76 -0.31 -12.47
C ASN A 316 -34.85 -1.15 -11.57
N HIS A 317 -35.41 -1.72 -10.48
CA HIS A 317 -34.75 -2.69 -9.62
C HIS A 317 -34.48 -4.06 -10.29
N ASN A 318 -34.92 -4.26 -11.53
CA ASN A 318 -34.89 -5.53 -12.25
C ASN A 318 -33.90 -5.58 -13.43
N ASN A 319 -32.92 -4.68 -13.51
CA ASN A 319 -31.91 -4.79 -14.58
C ASN A 319 -30.90 -5.91 -14.21
N SER A 320 -31.28 -7.13 -14.56
CA SER A 320 -30.60 -8.43 -14.33
C SER A 320 -29.23 -8.56 -15.04
N ASN A 321 -28.70 -7.50 -15.62
CA ASN A 321 -27.42 -7.51 -16.34
C ASN A 321 -26.20 -7.13 -15.50
N ASN A 322 -26.35 -6.83 -14.21
CA ASN A 322 -25.22 -6.54 -13.33
C ASN A 322 -24.69 -7.83 -12.67
N ASN A 323 -24.06 -8.70 -13.44
CA ASN A 323 -23.46 -9.92 -12.94
C ASN A 323 -22.15 -9.68 -12.17
N ALA A 324 -21.80 -8.44 -11.86
CA ALA A 324 -20.57 -8.10 -11.16
C ALA A 324 -20.78 -7.13 -9.99
N GLU A 325 -20.13 -7.42 -8.88
CA GLU A 325 -20.14 -6.60 -7.67
C GLU A 325 -18.71 -6.36 -7.17
N ILE A 326 -18.46 -5.17 -6.64
CA ILE A 326 -17.24 -4.88 -5.87
C ILE A 326 -17.55 -5.08 -4.40
N ILE A 327 -16.85 -6.05 -3.79
CA ILE A 327 -16.84 -6.23 -2.34
C ILE A 327 -15.63 -5.51 -1.79
N THR A 328 -15.89 -4.59 -0.88
CA THR A 328 -14.88 -3.80 -0.18
C THR A 328 -14.77 -4.31 1.25
N VAL A 329 -13.56 -4.71 1.65
CA VAL A 329 -13.23 -5.13 3.01
C VAL A 329 -12.31 -4.08 3.62
N ALA A 330 -12.81 -3.30 4.57
CA ALA A 330 -12.06 -2.27 5.31
C ALA A 330 -11.59 -2.86 6.65
N ILE A 331 -10.29 -2.81 6.92
CA ILE A 331 -9.69 -3.36 8.15
C ILE A 331 -8.87 -2.26 8.82
N LYS A 332 -9.26 -1.89 10.05
CA LYS A 332 -8.52 -0.95 10.90
C LYS A 332 -7.90 -1.68 12.09
N GLY A 333 -6.64 -1.36 12.40
CA GLY A 333 -5.96 -1.93 13.54
C GLY A 333 -4.71 -1.14 13.93
N ASN A 334 -4.20 -1.39 15.15
CA ASN A 334 -3.04 -0.67 15.68
C ASN A 334 -1.74 -1.00 14.93
N ALA A 335 -1.58 -2.25 14.54
CA ALA A 335 -0.43 -2.75 13.80
C ALA A 335 -0.81 -4.06 13.09
N PHE A 336 -0.08 -4.38 12.04
CA PHE A 336 -0.27 -5.62 11.30
C PHE A 336 1.03 -6.39 11.17
N LEU A 337 0.93 -7.72 11.22
CA LEU A 337 2.02 -8.63 10.92
C LEU A 337 2.27 -8.66 9.41
N TYR A 338 3.43 -9.17 9.03
CA TYR A 338 3.76 -9.34 7.61
C TYR A 338 2.68 -10.15 6.89
N ARG A 339 2.08 -9.57 5.85
CA ARG A 339 1.00 -10.13 5.02
C ARG A 339 -0.30 -10.46 5.76
N GLN A 340 -0.49 -10.00 7.01
CA GLN A 340 -1.65 -10.35 7.82
C GLN A 340 -2.96 -9.97 7.14
N VAL A 341 -3.13 -8.74 6.69
CA VAL A 341 -4.37 -8.26 6.04
C VAL A 341 -4.77 -9.14 4.85
N ARG A 342 -3.81 -9.49 4.00
CA ARG A 342 -4.06 -10.35 2.83
C ARG A 342 -4.45 -11.77 3.22
N ASN A 343 -3.86 -12.32 4.29
CA ASN A 343 -4.24 -13.64 4.81
C ASN A 343 -5.65 -13.62 5.41
N LEU A 344 -6.02 -12.56 6.15
CA LEU A 344 -7.37 -12.37 6.68
C LEU A 344 -8.39 -12.30 5.55
N VAL A 345 -8.15 -11.45 4.55
CA VAL A 345 -9.06 -11.31 3.40
C VAL A 345 -9.16 -12.61 2.59
N GLY A 346 -8.06 -13.34 2.42
CA GLY A 346 -8.10 -14.66 1.77
C GLY A 346 -9.03 -15.64 2.50
N CYS A 347 -8.97 -15.67 3.83
CA CYS A 347 -9.85 -16.47 4.66
C CYS A 347 -11.32 -16.02 4.55
N LEU A 348 -11.57 -14.72 4.67
CA LEU A 348 -12.92 -14.15 4.54
C LEU A 348 -13.53 -14.42 3.15
N ALA A 349 -12.74 -14.30 2.08
CA ALA A 349 -13.19 -14.62 0.73
C ALA A 349 -13.53 -16.11 0.55
N HIS A 350 -12.80 -17.02 1.22
CA HIS A 350 -13.15 -18.44 1.27
C HIS A 350 -14.50 -18.67 1.95
N VAL A 351 -14.78 -17.93 3.03
CA VAL A 351 -16.09 -17.99 3.69
C VAL A 351 -17.19 -17.48 2.75
N GLY A 352 -16.99 -16.32 2.12
CA GLY A 352 -17.95 -15.77 1.16
C GLY A 352 -18.23 -16.70 -0.04
N GLN A 353 -17.26 -17.52 -0.44
CA GLN A 353 -17.43 -18.56 -1.46
C GLN A 353 -18.06 -19.86 -0.93
N GLY A 354 -18.41 -19.96 0.36
CA GLY A 354 -18.93 -21.17 0.98
C GLY A 354 -17.91 -22.32 1.15
N LYS A 355 -16.60 -22.04 0.94
CA LYS A 355 -15.51 -23.04 1.06
C LYS A 355 -15.06 -23.28 2.50
N THR A 356 -15.37 -22.36 3.41
CA THR A 356 -15.04 -22.39 4.84
C THR A 356 -16.26 -21.86 5.60
N LYS A 357 -16.67 -22.52 6.67
CA LYS A 357 -17.79 -22.05 7.49
C LYS A 357 -17.34 -20.92 8.41
N PRO A 358 -18.22 -19.95 8.75
CA PRO A 358 -17.88 -18.84 9.67
C PRO A 358 -17.31 -19.32 11.02
N GLY A 359 -17.86 -20.43 11.57
CA GLY A 359 -17.39 -21.02 12.82
C GLY A 359 -15.96 -21.58 12.78
N GLU A 360 -15.52 -22.04 11.60
CA GLU A 360 -14.16 -22.59 11.42
C GLU A 360 -13.07 -21.51 11.50
N VAL A 361 -13.41 -20.23 11.25
CA VAL A 361 -12.43 -19.13 11.29
C VAL A 361 -11.84 -18.94 12.69
N GLU A 362 -12.64 -19.14 13.74
CA GLU A 362 -12.17 -19.10 15.12
C GLU A 362 -11.22 -20.28 15.40
N SER A 363 -11.53 -21.48 14.93
CA SER A 363 -10.66 -22.65 15.07
C SER A 363 -9.33 -22.43 14.35
N ILE A 364 -9.33 -21.81 13.15
CA ILE A 364 -8.11 -21.42 12.42
C ILE A 364 -7.28 -20.41 13.23
N LEU A 365 -7.92 -19.41 13.84
CA LEU A 365 -7.25 -18.41 14.67
C LEU A 365 -6.57 -19.06 15.87
N LEU A 366 -7.30 -19.92 16.60
CA LEU A 366 -6.83 -20.62 17.80
C LEU A 366 -5.75 -21.67 17.50
N ALA A 367 -5.72 -22.23 16.30
CA ALA A 367 -4.72 -23.22 15.89
C ALA A 367 -3.29 -22.68 15.88
N ARG A 368 -3.10 -21.37 15.76
CA ARG A 368 -1.78 -20.70 15.67
C ARG A 368 -0.85 -21.32 14.62
N ASP A 369 -1.43 -21.81 13.57
CA ASP A 369 -0.75 -22.50 12.47
C ASP A 369 -1.17 -21.92 11.11
N ARG A 370 -0.20 -21.33 10.39
CA ARG A 370 -0.46 -20.74 9.06
C ARG A 370 -0.97 -21.76 8.04
N SER A 371 -0.61 -23.04 8.19
CA SER A 371 -1.04 -24.10 7.26
C SER A 371 -2.55 -24.36 7.32
N LYS A 372 -3.21 -24.01 8.41
CA LYS A 372 -4.65 -24.15 8.60
C LYS A 372 -5.45 -23.03 7.94
N ALA A 373 -4.84 -21.89 7.71
CA ALA A 373 -5.53 -20.77 7.07
C ALA A 373 -5.51 -20.90 5.54
N PRO A 374 -6.59 -20.49 4.85
CA PRO A 374 -6.70 -20.52 3.40
C PRO A 374 -5.60 -19.74 2.66
N GLN A 375 -5.62 -19.84 1.33
CA GLN A 375 -4.70 -19.12 0.46
C GLN A 375 -4.79 -17.61 0.67
N MET A 376 -3.63 -16.96 0.61
CA MET A 376 -3.50 -15.51 0.75
C MET A 376 -4.10 -14.77 -0.45
N ALA A 377 -4.85 -13.71 -0.20
CA ALA A 377 -5.36 -12.82 -1.24
C ALA A 377 -4.23 -12.14 -2.05
N PRO A 378 -4.40 -11.91 -3.36
CA PRO A 378 -3.44 -11.20 -4.21
C PRO A 378 -3.08 -9.80 -3.67
N ALA A 379 -1.91 -9.28 -4.03
CA ALA A 379 -1.43 -8.00 -3.51
C ALA A 379 -2.19 -6.80 -4.09
N HIS A 380 -2.50 -6.85 -5.37
CA HIS A 380 -3.05 -5.75 -6.15
C HIS A 380 -4.48 -5.31 -5.77
N GLY A 381 -5.20 -6.10 -4.98
CA GLY A 381 -6.48 -5.68 -4.41
C GLY A 381 -6.35 -4.88 -3.12
N LEU A 382 -5.14 -4.77 -2.53
CA LEU A 382 -4.90 -4.15 -1.24
C LEU A 382 -4.45 -2.69 -1.35
N TYR A 383 -5.08 -1.84 -0.55
CA TYR A 383 -4.80 -0.41 -0.43
C TYR A 383 -4.56 -0.04 1.02
N LEU A 384 -3.44 0.60 1.34
CA LEU A 384 -3.27 1.33 2.58
C LEU A 384 -3.96 2.68 2.42
N VAL A 385 -5.06 2.88 3.15
CA VAL A 385 -5.92 4.06 2.97
C VAL A 385 -5.51 5.19 3.89
N ASP A 386 -5.15 4.86 5.12
CA ASP A 386 -4.78 5.87 6.12
C ASP A 386 -3.81 5.34 7.17
N VAL A 387 -3.02 6.25 7.73
CA VAL A 387 -2.17 6.05 8.89
C VAL A 387 -2.39 7.20 9.85
N GLU A 388 -2.85 6.89 11.06
CA GLU A 388 -3.10 7.88 12.10
C GLU A 388 -1.89 8.00 13.04
N HIS A 389 -1.66 9.22 13.54
CA HIS A 389 -0.57 9.55 14.47
C HIS A 389 -1.09 10.34 15.70
N GLY A 390 -2.25 9.96 16.24
CA GLY A 390 -2.92 10.71 17.30
C GLY A 390 -3.35 12.09 16.78
N ASP A 391 -3.01 13.13 17.54
CA ASP A 391 -3.40 14.51 17.19
C ASP A 391 -2.56 15.13 16.05
N PHE A 392 -1.48 14.47 15.63
CA PHE A 392 -0.61 14.96 14.55
C PHE A 392 -1.07 14.45 13.18
N ASN A 393 -1.85 15.26 12.50
CA ASN A 393 -2.33 14.99 11.13
C ASN A 393 -1.34 15.56 10.08
N ILE A 394 -0.99 14.72 9.09
CA ILE A 394 -0.11 15.08 7.95
C ILE A 394 -0.93 15.14 6.68
#